data_106c39dc7143ecf57b9e975ae9b49681
#
_entry.id   106c39dc7143ecf57b9e975ae9b49681
#
_cell.length_a   1.000
_cell.length_b   1.000
_cell.length_c   1.000
_cell.angle_alpha   90.00
_cell.angle_beta   90.00
_cell.angle_gamma   90.00
#
_symmetry.space_group_name_H-M   'P 1'
#
loop_
_entity.id
_entity.type
_entity.pdbx_description
1 polymer ?
#
loop_
_entity_poly.entity_id
_entity_poly.type
_entity_poly.pdbx_seq_one_letter_code
_entity_poly.pdbx_strand_id
1 'polypeptide(L)'
;MNAVKIPTTQPEPCEIELKLALPVSDPSGLAHRVFITSLLARRKSTRTLLHNTYYDTPDQLLRQQGVALRVRRKAHSGKPQRLQTLKTEGASGSALSIRGEWEFAVPSEALSLEILRANAPWARIDPDARIFAALGPCFVTHFERTTWLVRRRDASTVEVALDIGKIEAGDKSAPLCELELELLHGEPQALSEIAQQIAGRIPLLPLGQSKSERGYALAKGALDAPVRADPARVRARMPVADAAHRVLREMFRQFTANLHALRVSDDPEVVHQARVGWRRFRSAWRLFRPALESAGAPDWDALKPLMTFVGELRDLDVARTETLPPFTEDYTAGNPNRTKDWQTLLEAPAAAATLQRKSARFALEDPAPGATLLQTVFWLERLPRQPADNAPDPSTPPLRQWGARRVGRMHQQLESALEDDAGSVASQHRIRIEANRLRYAIEALRGVPPGDVGLQYPALNRKRQKSPANTGLAGLLGVRIGP
;
A
#
# COMPACT_ATOMS: atom_id res chain seq x y z
N MET A 1 42.39 22.10 -33.72
CA MET A 1 41.92 21.95 -32.32
C MET A 1 40.42 21.83 -32.35
N ASN A 2 39.90 20.60 -32.39
CA ASN A 2 38.48 20.30 -32.39
C ASN A 2 38.03 20.13 -30.95
N ALA A 3 37.22 21.07 -30.49
CA ALA A 3 36.57 20.95 -29.17
C ALA A 3 35.53 19.82 -29.21
N VAL A 4 35.79 18.77 -28.44
CA VAL A 4 34.85 17.71 -28.18
C VAL A 4 33.68 18.30 -27.36
N LYS A 5 32.51 18.45 -28.01
CA LYS A 5 31.27 18.76 -27.30
C LYS A 5 30.92 17.59 -26.40
N ILE A 6 31.04 17.75 -25.08
CA ILE A 6 30.48 16.86 -24.09
C ILE A 6 28.94 16.94 -24.22
N PRO A 7 28.22 15.82 -24.41
CA PRO A 7 26.79 15.87 -24.42
C PRO A 7 26.33 16.21 -23.00
N THR A 8 25.72 17.38 -22.83
CA THR A 8 24.93 17.72 -21.63
C THR A 8 23.75 16.76 -21.57
N THR A 9 23.86 15.74 -20.77
CA THR A 9 22.71 14.92 -20.35
C THR A 9 21.76 15.85 -19.60
N GLN A 10 20.67 16.26 -20.24
CA GLN A 10 19.56 16.88 -19.53
C GLN A 10 19.08 15.89 -18.48
N PRO A 11 18.79 16.32 -17.25
CA PRO A 11 18.23 15.45 -16.23
C PRO A 11 16.94 14.83 -16.80
N GLU A 12 16.77 13.52 -16.63
CA GLU A 12 15.55 12.85 -17.07
C GLU A 12 14.34 13.53 -16.39
N PRO A 13 13.25 13.83 -17.12
CA PRO A 13 12.09 14.49 -16.58
C PRO A 13 11.50 13.64 -15.45
N CYS A 14 11.51 14.17 -14.26
CA CYS A 14 11.13 13.48 -13.01
C CYS A 14 9.94 14.16 -12.38
N GLU A 15 8.84 13.41 -12.23
CA GLU A 15 7.63 13.84 -11.53
C GLU A 15 7.67 13.37 -10.06
N ILE A 16 7.44 14.30 -9.12
CA ILE A 16 7.27 13.99 -7.69
C ILE A 16 5.82 14.27 -7.32
N GLU A 17 5.08 13.21 -7.03
CA GLU A 17 3.64 13.24 -6.87
C GLU A 17 3.19 12.46 -5.62
N LEU A 18 2.24 13.03 -4.89
CA LEU A 18 1.52 12.39 -3.79
C LEU A 18 0.06 12.13 -4.19
N LYS A 19 -0.41 10.88 -4.02
CA LYS A 19 -1.80 10.48 -4.33
C LYS A 19 -2.57 10.18 -3.06
N LEU A 20 -3.79 10.68 -2.99
CA LEU A 20 -4.70 10.55 -1.86
C LEU A 20 -6.09 10.15 -2.37
N ALA A 21 -6.60 9.01 -1.92
CA ALA A 21 -7.96 8.59 -2.22
C ALA A 21 -8.96 9.34 -1.32
N LEU A 22 -9.99 9.89 -1.91
CA LEU A 22 -11.10 10.55 -1.23
C LEU A 22 -12.32 9.61 -1.10
N PRO A 23 -13.27 9.86 -0.17
CA PRO A 23 -14.54 9.13 -0.14
C PRO A 23 -15.30 9.29 -1.45
N VAL A 24 -15.92 8.20 -1.90
CA VAL A 24 -16.68 8.16 -3.16
C VAL A 24 -18.18 8.34 -2.92
N SER A 25 -18.62 8.28 -1.66
CA SER A 25 -20.01 8.35 -1.24
C SER A 25 -20.72 9.67 -1.60
N ASP A 26 -19.95 10.78 -1.64
CA ASP A 26 -20.48 12.10 -2.07
C ASP A 26 -19.39 12.91 -2.78
N PRO A 27 -19.12 12.64 -4.08
CA PRO A 27 -18.13 13.39 -4.84
C PRO A 27 -18.44 14.90 -4.95
N SER A 28 -19.72 15.27 -5.01
CA SER A 28 -20.16 16.67 -5.08
C SER A 28 -19.90 17.41 -3.77
N GLY A 29 -20.25 16.80 -2.65
CA GLY A 29 -19.98 17.33 -1.31
C GLY A 29 -18.49 17.42 -1.00
N LEU A 30 -17.70 16.46 -1.51
CA LEU A 30 -16.23 16.51 -1.39
C LEU A 30 -15.61 17.66 -2.17
N ALA A 31 -16.04 17.88 -3.42
CA ALA A 31 -15.60 19.01 -4.19
C ALA A 31 -15.89 20.33 -3.44
N HIS A 32 -17.04 20.42 -2.79
CA HIS A 32 -17.41 21.57 -1.98
C HIS A 32 -16.52 21.69 -0.72
N ARG A 33 -16.22 20.59 -0.02
CA ARG A 33 -15.31 20.58 1.14
C ARG A 33 -13.88 20.97 0.76
N VAL A 34 -13.36 20.49 -0.35
CA VAL A 34 -12.04 20.89 -0.86
C VAL A 34 -12.00 22.38 -1.15
N PHE A 35 -13.07 22.95 -1.73
CA PHE A 35 -13.17 24.39 -1.97
C PHE A 35 -13.24 25.24 -0.69
N ILE A 36 -13.76 24.67 0.40
CA ILE A 36 -13.90 25.39 1.69
C ILE A 36 -12.59 25.43 2.46
N THR A 37 -11.59 24.57 2.18
CA THR A 37 -10.32 24.65 2.92
C THR A 37 -9.68 26.01 2.73
N SER A 38 -9.24 26.64 3.81
CA SER A 38 -8.62 27.98 3.78
C SER A 38 -7.43 28.06 2.83
N LEU A 39 -6.82 26.91 2.51
CA LEU A 39 -5.70 26.79 1.58
C LEU A 39 -6.13 27.00 0.12
N LEU A 40 -7.29 26.48 -0.28
CA LEU A 40 -7.72 26.41 -1.68
C LEU A 40 -8.85 27.39 -2.03
N ALA A 41 -9.70 27.76 -1.05
CA ALA A 41 -10.92 28.55 -1.27
C ALA A 41 -10.68 29.93 -1.94
N ARG A 42 -9.53 30.54 -1.73
CA ARG A 42 -9.17 31.85 -2.29
C ARG A 42 -8.28 31.76 -3.54
N ARG A 43 -8.06 30.55 -4.08
CA ARG A 43 -7.19 30.34 -5.24
C ARG A 43 -8.03 30.12 -6.50
N LYS A 44 -7.55 30.68 -7.61
CA LYS A 44 -8.16 30.44 -8.92
C LYS A 44 -7.98 28.98 -9.27
N SER A 45 -9.05 28.30 -9.61
CA SER A 45 -9.05 26.93 -10.12
C SER A 45 -9.25 26.89 -11.63
N THR A 46 -8.75 25.81 -12.24
CA THR A 46 -8.97 25.48 -13.66
C THR A 46 -9.65 24.12 -13.73
N ARG A 47 -10.69 23.99 -14.53
CA ARG A 47 -11.38 22.71 -14.77
C ARG A 47 -11.08 22.20 -16.18
N THR A 48 -10.81 20.91 -16.28
CA THR A 48 -10.46 20.25 -17.54
C THR A 48 -11.06 18.86 -17.58
N LEU A 49 -11.74 18.52 -18.65
CA LEU A 49 -12.18 17.15 -18.90
C LEU A 49 -11.03 16.37 -19.52
N LEU A 50 -10.71 15.24 -18.90
CA LEU A 50 -9.62 14.36 -19.30
C LEU A 50 -10.18 12.99 -19.70
N HIS A 51 -9.82 12.56 -20.90
CA HIS A 51 -10.06 11.21 -21.39
C HIS A 51 -8.73 10.58 -21.72
N ASN A 52 -8.38 9.46 -21.07
CA ASN A 52 -7.11 8.76 -21.31
C ASN A 52 -7.41 7.34 -21.78
N THR A 53 -6.85 6.95 -22.90
CA THR A 53 -6.80 5.56 -23.37
C THR A 53 -5.43 4.99 -23.06
N TYR A 54 -5.39 3.89 -22.30
CA TYR A 54 -4.14 3.19 -21.96
C TYR A 54 -3.93 2.01 -22.88
N TYR A 55 -2.66 1.81 -23.25
CA TYR A 55 -2.25 0.82 -24.23
C TYR A 55 -1.22 -0.15 -23.64
N ASP A 56 -1.36 -1.42 -23.98
CA ASP A 56 -0.38 -2.46 -23.69
C ASP A 56 -0.53 -3.61 -24.70
N THR A 57 0.38 -4.57 -24.68
CA THR A 57 0.24 -5.83 -25.40
C THR A 57 -0.77 -6.75 -24.69
N PRO A 58 -1.34 -7.77 -25.40
CA PRO A 58 -2.28 -8.72 -24.78
C PRO A 58 -1.73 -9.41 -23.52
N ASP A 59 -0.43 -9.67 -23.47
CA ASP A 59 0.28 -10.25 -22.32
C ASP A 59 0.81 -9.22 -21.31
N GLN A 60 0.50 -7.92 -21.50
CA GLN A 60 0.82 -6.82 -20.59
C GLN A 60 2.33 -6.60 -20.41
N LEU A 61 3.11 -6.62 -21.48
CA LEU A 61 4.57 -6.45 -21.46
C LEU A 61 5.01 -5.09 -20.91
N LEU A 62 4.30 -4.00 -21.25
CA LEU A 62 4.64 -2.68 -20.71
C LEU A 62 4.45 -2.65 -19.20
N ARG A 63 3.32 -3.17 -18.70
CA ARG A 63 3.06 -3.30 -17.27
C ARG A 63 4.11 -4.14 -16.56
N GLN A 64 4.52 -5.28 -17.14
CA GLN A 64 5.56 -6.15 -16.55
C GLN A 64 6.91 -5.45 -16.44
N GLN A 65 7.19 -4.50 -17.32
CA GLN A 65 8.39 -3.65 -17.31
C GLN A 65 8.24 -2.37 -16.47
N GLY A 66 7.11 -2.20 -15.78
CA GLY A 66 6.85 -1.00 -14.99
C GLY A 66 6.64 0.25 -15.85
N VAL A 67 5.99 0.10 -17.00
CA VAL A 67 5.73 1.18 -17.95
C VAL A 67 4.23 1.34 -18.18
N ALA A 68 3.76 2.59 -18.20
CA ALA A 68 2.41 2.94 -18.60
C ALA A 68 2.45 3.87 -19.82
N LEU A 69 1.75 3.48 -20.89
CA LEU A 69 1.59 4.26 -22.12
C LEU A 69 0.13 4.64 -22.29
N ARG A 70 -0.11 5.93 -22.55
CA ARG A 70 -1.48 6.42 -22.79
C ARG A 70 -1.51 7.51 -23.86
N VAL A 71 -2.68 7.66 -24.49
CA VAL A 71 -3.06 8.88 -25.21
C VAL A 71 -4.12 9.60 -24.37
N ARG A 72 -3.87 10.87 -24.07
CA ARG A 72 -4.75 11.76 -23.32
C ARG A 72 -5.37 12.80 -24.22
N ARG A 73 -6.69 12.93 -24.15
CA ARG A 73 -7.41 14.05 -24.72
C ARG A 73 -7.80 15.01 -23.61
N LYS A 74 -7.31 16.24 -23.69
CA LYS A 74 -7.66 17.36 -22.80
C LYS A 74 -8.70 18.24 -23.50
N ALA A 75 -9.89 18.37 -22.93
CA ALA A 75 -10.90 19.30 -23.39
C ALA A 75 -10.99 20.46 -22.40
N HIS A 76 -10.57 21.64 -22.84
CA HIS A 76 -10.76 22.93 -22.17
C HIS A 76 -11.39 23.89 -23.19
N SER A 77 -11.70 25.14 -22.82
CA SER A 77 -12.24 26.13 -23.75
C SER A 77 -11.37 26.30 -25.01
N GLY A 78 -11.67 25.56 -26.11
CA GLY A 78 -10.91 25.57 -27.35
C GLY A 78 -10.81 24.23 -28.05
N LYS A 79 -9.85 24.09 -29.01
CA LYS A 79 -9.61 22.81 -29.68
C LYS A 79 -9.04 21.79 -28.67
N PRO A 80 -9.51 20.54 -28.67
CA PRO A 80 -8.98 19.51 -27.78
C PRO A 80 -7.51 19.24 -28.09
N GLN A 81 -6.68 19.28 -27.05
CA GLN A 81 -5.28 18.88 -27.11
C GLN A 81 -5.16 17.38 -26.90
N ARG A 82 -4.28 16.74 -27.67
CA ARG A 82 -3.99 15.32 -27.54
C ARG A 82 -2.51 15.14 -27.17
N LEU A 83 -2.26 14.31 -26.17
CA LEU A 83 -0.93 14.09 -25.60
C LEU A 83 -0.68 12.59 -25.48
N GLN A 84 0.43 12.13 -26.02
CA GLN A 84 0.94 10.79 -25.79
C GLN A 84 1.90 10.84 -24.60
N THR A 85 1.64 10.05 -23.58
CA THR A 85 2.40 10.05 -22.34
C THR A 85 2.99 8.67 -22.08
N LEU A 86 4.29 8.62 -21.83
CA LEU A 86 4.99 7.47 -21.29
C LEU A 86 5.37 7.76 -19.84
N LYS A 87 4.99 6.87 -18.93
CA LYS A 87 5.40 6.93 -17.52
C LYS A 87 6.15 5.66 -17.16
N THR A 88 7.27 5.79 -16.45
CA THR A 88 7.93 4.64 -15.83
C THR A 88 7.48 4.52 -14.39
N GLU A 89 7.36 3.30 -13.88
CA GLU A 89 7.08 3.11 -12.47
C GLU A 89 8.29 3.58 -11.65
N GLY A 90 8.02 4.47 -10.68
CA GLY A 90 8.92 4.72 -9.57
C GLY A 90 8.89 3.54 -8.59
N ALA A 91 9.45 3.72 -7.39
CA ALA A 91 9.33 2.73 -6.34
C ALA A 91 7.84 2.53 -5.98
N SER A 92 7.21 1.49 -6.56
CA SER A 92 5.78 1.21 -6.45
C SER A 92 5.31 0.99 -5.00
N GLY A 93 4.05 1.31 -4.73
CA GLY A 93 3.37 0.99 -3.47
C GLY A 93 3.44 2.06 -2.38
N SER A 94 4.07 3.22 -2.60
CA SER A 94 3.92 4.42 -1.75
C SER A 94 2.92 5.40 -2.36
N ALA A 95 2.21 6.14 -1.51
CA ALA A 95 1.40 7.26 -1.98
C ALA A 95 2.26 8.41 -2.55
N LEU A 96 3.49 8.57 -2.06
CA LEU A 96 4.50 9.44 -2.65
C LEU A 96 5.29 8.66 -3.70
N SER A 97 5.27 9.12 -4.94
CA SER A 97 5.98 8.51 -6.07
C SER A 97 6.95 9.50 -6.72
N ILE A 98 8.09 8.98 -7.15
CA ILE A 98 9.10 9.68 -7.93
C ILE A 98 9.31 8.83 -9.18
N ARG A 99 8.99 9.37 -10.37
CA ARG A 99 9.00 8.59 -11.61
C ARG A 99 9.32 9.45 -12.83
N GLY A 100 9.81 8.82 -13.89
CA GLY A 100 9.97 9.46 -15.19
C GLY A 100 8.61 9.65 -15.87
N GLU A 101 8.38 10.84 -16.42
CA GLU A 101 7.22 11.14 -17.26
C GLU A 101 7.65 11.89 -18.52
N TRP A 102 7.23 11.40 -19.66
CA TRP A 102 7.45 12.01 -20.98
C TRP A 102 6.10 12.23 -21.65
N GLU A 103 5.74 13.47 -21.86
CA GLU A 103 4.47 13.87 -22.47
C GLU A 103 4.69 14.67 -23.77
N PHE A 104 4.08 14.25 -24.86
CA PHE A 104 4.27 14.82 -26.20
C PHE A 104 2.93 15.06 -26.88
N ALA A 105 2.81 16.21 -27.58
CA ALA A 105 1.63 16.49 -28.39
C ALA A 105 1.58 15.54 -29.60
N VAL A 106 0.39 15.00 -29.87
CA VAL A 106 0.10 14.14 -31.02
C VAL A 106 -1.09 14.69 -31.82
N PRO A 107 -1.09 14.50 -33.17
CA PRO A 107 -2.13 15.07 -34.03
C PRO A 107 -3.48 14.34 -33.91
N SER A 108 -3.48 13.08 -33.50
CA SER A 108 -4.64 12.21 -33.43
C SER A 108 -4.69 11.42 -32.11
N GLU A 109 -5.71 10.57 -31.94
CA GLU A 109 -5.82 9.63 -30.82
C GLU A 109 -5.00 8.34 -31.02
N ALA A 110 -4.32 8.21 -32.18
CA ALA A 110 -3.43 7.09 -32.46
C ALA A 110 -2.06 7.31 -31.83
N LEU A 111 -1.43 6.20 -31.41
CA LEU A 111 -0.04 6.21 -30.94
C LEU A 111 0.91 6.56 -32.08
N SER A 112 1.96 7.32 -31.78
CA SER A 112 3.04 7.66 -32.71
C SER A 112 4.35 7.02 -32.24
N LEU A 113 4.83 6.04 -33.02
CA LEU A 113 6.11 5.39 -32.79
C LEU A 113 7.28 6.35 -32.99
N GLU A 114 7.18 7.24 -33.98
CA GLU A 114 8.22 8.23 -34.29
C GLU A 114 8.49 9.13 -33.07
N ILE A 115 7.41 9.63 -32.43
CA ILE A 115 7.50 10.46 -31.23
C ILE A 115 8.11 9.68 -30.07
N LEU A 116 7.71 8.42 -29.86
CA LEU A 116 8.28 7.59 -28.81
C LEU A 116 9.79 7.40 -29.01
N ARG A 117 10.20 7.03 -30.20
CA ARG A 117 11.61 6.80 -30.52
C ARG A 117 12.50 8.04 -30.39
N ALA A 118 11.93 9.20 -30.69
CA ALA A 118 12.69 10.46 -30.66
C ALA A 118 12.91 11.00 -29.23
N ASN A 119 12.00 10.74 -28.30
CA ASN A 119 11.90 11.55 -27.08
C ASN A 119 11.81 10.80 -25.74
N ALA A 120 11.53 9.50 -25.76
CA ALA A 120 11.37 8.70 -24.55
C ALA A 120 12.42 7.58 -24.46
N PRO A 121 12.57 6.90 -23.32
CA PRO A 121 13.45 5.73 -23.21
C PRO A 121 12.94 4.52 -24.01
N TRP A 122 12.07 4.77 -24.99
CA TRP A 122 11.39 3.75 -25.79
C TRP A 122 12.35 2.84 -26.56
N ALA A 123 13.46 3.39 -27.06
CA ALA A 123 14.45 2.59 -27.78
C ALA A 123 15.06 1.46 -26.94
N ARG A 124 15.08 1.61 -25.62
CA ARG A 124 15.52 0.56 -24.67
C ARG A 124 14.40 -0.45 -24.37
N ILE A 125 13.14 0.02 -24.39
CA ILE A 125 11.96 -0.77 -24.10
C ILE A 125 11.60 -1.65 -25.30
N ASP A 126 11.62 -1.09 -26.51
CA ASP A 126 11.17 -1.72 -27.77
C ASP A 126 12.10 -1.35 -28.93
N PRO A 127 13.34 -1.89 -28.96
CA PRO A 127 14.31 -1.56 -30.00
C PRO A 127 13.83 -1.99 -31.39
N ASP A 128 13.09 -3.10 -31.49
CA ASP A 128 12.67 -3.72 -32.75
C ASP A 128 11.26 -3.34 -33.20
N ALA A 129 10.56 -2.45 -32.45
CA ALA A 129 9.15 -2.09 -32.65
C ALA A 129 8.13 -3.26 -32.58
N ARG A 130 8.52 -4.38 -31.98
CA ARG A 130 7.63 -5.55 -31.82
C ARG A 130 6.57 -5.32 -30.78
N ILE A 131 6.93 -4.67 -29.66
CA ILE A 131 5.96 -4.30 -28.62
C ILE A 131 4.97 -3.31 -29.20
N PHE A 132 5.45 -2.26 -29.89
CA PHE A 132 4.58 -1.25 -30.49
C PHE A 132 3.56 -1.84 -31.47
N ALA A 133 3.99 -2.77 -32.33
CA ALA A 133 3.12 -3.43 -33.29
C ALA A 133 2.00 -4.29 -32.65
N ALA A 134 2.21 -4.74 -31.41
CA ALA A 134 1.27 -5.56 -30.66
C ALA A 134 0.41 -4.74 -29.67
N LEU A 135 0.60 -3.40 -29.58
CA LEU A 135 -0.15 -2.56 -28.67
C LEU A 135 -1.63 -2.45 -29.05
N GLY A 136 -2.48 -2.62 -28.08
CA GLY A 136 -3.92 -2.37 -28.16
C GLY A 136 -4.46 -1.60 -26.96
N PRO A 137 -5.65 -1.00 -27.06
CA PRO A 137 -6.28 -0.33 -25.94
C PRO A 137 -6.71 -1.35 -24.87
N CYS A 138 -6.39 -1.08 -23.61
CA CYS A 138 -6.66 -1.98 -22.48
C CYS A 138 -7.80 -1.50 -21.59
N PHE A 139 -7.81 -0.22 -21.27
CA PHE A 139 -8.82 0.45 -20.44
C PHE A 139 -8.77 1.96 -20.67
N VAL A 140 -9.81 2.64 -20.22
CA VAL A 140 -9.91 4.10 -20.29
C VAL A 140 -10.16 4.70 -18.92
N THR A 141 -9.75 5.97 -18.75
CA THR A 141 -10.16 6.78 -17.60
C THR A 141 -10.81 8.06 -18.11
N HIS A 142 -11.97 8.39 -17.55
CA HIS A 142 -12.72 9.57 -17.89
C HIS A 142 -13.05 10.34 -16.62
N PHE A 143 -12.56 11.58 -16.49
CA PHE A 143 -12.76 12.38 -15.29
C PHE A 143 -12.62 13.87 -15.54
N GLU A 144 -13.28 14.65 -14.68
CA GLU A 144 -13.03 16.09 -14.55
C GLU A 144 -11.88 16.30 -13.57
N ARG A 145 -10.88 17.05 -13.98
CA ARG A 145 -9.77 17.52 -13.13
C ARG A 145 -9.97 18.98 -12.77
N THR A 146 -10.06 19.29 -11.50
CA THR A 146 -10.00 20.65 -10.97
C THR A 146 -8.63 20.90 -10.37
N THR A 147 -7.89 21.88 -10.86
CA THR A 147 -6.51 22.16 -10.50
C THR A 147 -6.38 23.50 -9.81
N TRP A 148 -5.57 23.56 -8.75
CA TRP A 148 -5.13 24.78 -8.06
C TRP A 148 -3.60 24.82 -8.01
N LEU A 149 -3.04 26.02 -8.17
CA LEU A 149 -1.61 26.25 -8.02
C LEU A 149 -1.33 26.88 -6.65
N VAL A 150 -0.61 26.16 -5.81
CA VAL A 150 -0.23 26.59 -4.46
C VAL A 150 1.22 27.04 -4.46
N ARG A 151 1.43 28.38 -4.39
CA ARG A 151 2.75 28.99 -4.24
C ARG A 151 2.98 29.28 -2.76
N ARG A 152 4.13 28.89 -2.25
CA ARG A 152 4.54 29.03 -0.86
C ARG A 152 5.55 30.18 -0.69
N ARG A 153 5.79 30.57 0.57
CA ARG A 153 6.76 31.62 0.90
C ARG A 153 8.22 31.18 0.67
N ASP A 154 8.50 29.89 0.72
CA ASP A 154 9.80 29.26 0.45
C ASP A 154 10.07 29.08 -1.05
N ALA A 155 9.30 29.73 -1.92
CA ALA A 155 9.32 29.62 -3.38
C ALA A 155 8.86 28.25 -3.94
N SER A 156 8.52 27.28 -3.09
CA SER A 156 7.97 26.00 -3.58
C SER A 156 6.61 26.21 -4.24
N THR A 157 6.37 25.50 -5.32
CA THR A 157 5.12 25.52 -6.08
C THR A 157 4.58 24.11 -6.22
N VAL A 158 3.35 23.90 -5.77
CA VAL A 158 2.66 22.60 -5.81
C VAL A 158 1.37 22.75 -6.59
N GLU A 159 1.14 21.88 -7.56
CA GLU A 159 -0.16 21.69 -8.19
C GLU A 159 -0.99 20.75 -7.31
N VAL A 160 -2.21 21.15 -6.97
CA VAL A 160 -3.19 20.32 -6.28
C VAL A 160 -4.31 20.04 -7.26
N ALA A 161 -4.51 18.79 -7.63
CA ALA A 161 -5.48 18.35 -8.62
C ALA A 161 -6.51 17.41 -7.98
N LEU A 162 -7.80 17.76 -8.09
CA LEU A 162 -8.92 16.91 -7.71
C LEU A 162 -9.48 16.24 -8.97
N ASP A 163 -9.44 14.92 -9.01
CA ASP A 163 -9.96 14.10 -10.11
C ASP A 163 -11.24 13.38 -9.69
N ILE A 164 -12.35 13.64 -10.38
CA ILE A 164 -13.64 12.99 -10.16
C ILE A 164 -14.14 12.40 -11.48
N GLY A 165 -14.42 11.10 -11.49
CA GLY A 165 -14.89 10.40 -12.67
C GLY A 165 -14.90 8.89 -12.52
N LYS A 166 -14.43 8.18 -13.54
CA LYS A 166 -14.44 6.71 -13.58
C LYS A 166 -13.28 6.12 -14.37
N ILE A 167 -13.01 4.85 -14.08
CA ILE A 167 -12.14 3.95 -14.84
C ILE A 167 -13.04 2.90 -15.48
N GLU A 168 -12.85 2.59 -16.77
CA GLU A 168 -13.63 1.60 -17.52
C GLU A 168 -12.70 0.62 -18.22
N ALA A 169 -13.01 -0.69 -18.09
CA ALA A 169 -12.24 -1.78 -18.68
C ALA A 169 -13.22 -2.86 -19.19
N GLY A 170 -13.45 -2.92 -20.48
CA GLY A 170 -14.48 -3.76 -21.08
C GLY A 170 -15.87 -3.36 -20.57
N ASP A 171 -16.58 -4.31 -20.00
CA ASP A 171 -17.92 -4.13 -19.39
C ASP A 171 -17.87 -3.63 -17.94
N LYS A 172 -16.67 -3.52 -17.33
CA LYS A 172 -16.50 -3.11 -15.94
C LYS A 172 -16.24 -1.62 -15.81
N SER A 173 -16.81 -1.02 -14.75
CA SER A 173 -16.59 0.39 -14.41
C SER A 173 -16.34 0.54 -12.91
N ALA A 174 -15.46 1.46 -12.54
CA ALA A 174 -15.20 1.81 -11.15
C ALA A 174 -15.08 3.33 -10.98
N PRO A 175 -15.55 3.88 -9.86
CA PRO A 175 -15.44 5.30 -9.60
C PRO A 175 -13.98 5.71 -9.35
N LEU A 176 -13.66 6.95 -9.74
CA LEU A 176 -12.40 7.61 -9.49
C LEU A 176 -12.68 8.89 -8.71
N CYS A 177 -12.13 8.98 -7.51
CA CYS A 177 -12.19 10.17 -6.67
C CYS A 177 -10.89 10.27 -5.89
N GLU A 178 -9.98 11.11 -6.35
CA GLU A 178 -8.64 11.23 -5.76
C GLU A 178 -8.11 12.65 -5.85
N LEU A 179 -7.22 12.97 -4.92
CA LEU A 179 -6.45 14.20 -4.90
C LEU A 179 -4.99 13.87 -5.22
N GLU A 180 -4.42 14.54 -6.21
CA GLU A 180 -3.00 14.46 -6.56
C GLU A 180 -2.34 15.79 -6.18
N LEU A 181 -1.18 15.72 -5.53
CA LEU A 181 -0.32 16.86 -5.26
C LEU A 181 1.00 16.63 -6.00
N GLU A 182 1.32 17.49 -6.94
CA GLU A 182 2.54 17.42 -7.75
C GLU A 182 3.47 18.58 -7.40
N LEU A 183 4.74 18.27 -7.13
CA LEU A 183 5.77 19.27 -6.90
C LEU A 183 6.29 19.79 -8.23
N LEU A 184 5.91 21.01 -8.61
CA LEU A 184 6.39 21.65 -9.82
C LEU A 184 7.75 22.32 -9.61
N HIS A 185 8.00 22.83 -8.41
CA HIS A 185 9.27 23.50 -8.05
C HIS A 185 9.46 23.51 -6.53
N GLY A 186 10.71 23.42 -6.07
CA GLY A 186 11.10 23.52 -4.66
C GLY A 186 11.32 22.19 -3.98
N GLU A 187 11.11 22.14 -2.66
CA GLU A 187 11.44 20.99 -1.82
C GLU A 187 10.26 20.05 -1.63
N PRO A 188 10.48 18.71 -1.63
CA PRO A 188 9.43 17.70 -1.41
C PRO A 188 8.67 17.87 -0.09
N GLN A 189 9.24 18.55 0.89
CA GLN A 189 8.57 18.86 2.15
C GLN A 189 7.31 19.70 1.96
N ALA A 190 7.24 20.53 0.92
CA ALA A 190 6.07 21.33 0.58
C ALA A 190 4.82 20.44 0.35
N LEU A 191 4.98 19.28 -0.30
CA LEU A 191 3.90 18.30 -0.47
C LEU A 191 3.36 17.81 0.87
N SER A 192 4.27 17.48 1.81
CA SER A 192 3.92 17.00 3.14
C SER A 192 3.06 18.01 3.91
N GLU A 193 3.50 19.25 3.93
CA GLU A 193 2.83 20.30 4.70
C GLU A 193 1.45 20.65 4.12
N ILE A 194 1.34 20.75 2.80
CA ILE A 194 0.05 21.01 2.13
C ILE A 194 -0.90 19.83 2.34
N ALA A 195 -0.43 18.60 2.13
CA ALA A 195 -1.24 17.41 2.29
C ALA A 195 -1.75 17.22 3.72
N GLN A 196 -0.93 17.51 4.72
CA GLN A 196 -1.34 17.44 6.13
C GLN A 196 -2.38 18.49 6.50
N GLN A 197 -2.28 19.72 5.95
CA GLN A 197 -3.31 20.75 6.14
C GLN A 197 -4.67 20.31 5.58
N ILE A 198 -4.66 19.62 4.43
CA ILE A 198 -5.88 19.06 3.82
C ILE A 198 -6.40 17.88 4.66
N ALA A 199 -5.52 16.95 5.02
CA ALA A 199 -5.84 15.75 5.80
C ALA A 199 -6.44 16.04 7.18
N GLY A 200 -6.08 17.16 7.80
CA GLY A 200 -6.67 17.58 9.07
C GLY A 200 -8.14 18.05 8.98
N ARG A 201 -8.71 18.14 7.78
CA ARG A 201 -10.08 18.65 7.54
C ARG A 201 -10.92 17.77 6.65
N ILE A 202 -10.31 16.94 5.83
CA ILE A 202 -10.96 16.12 4.83
C ILE A 202 -10.55 14.65 5.06
N PRO A 203 -11.50 13.72 5.15
CA PRO A 203 -11.18 12.31 5.19
C PRO A 203 -10.48 11.90 3.89
N LEU A 204 -9.32 11.28 4.02
CA LEU A 204 -8.54 10.78 2.89
C LEU A 204 -7.72 9.55 3.29
N LEU A 205 -7.27 8.78 2.32
CA LEU A 205 -6.33 7.68 2.53
C LEU A 205 -5.14 7.81 1.57
N PRO A 206 -3.91 7.56 2.03
CA PRO A 206 -2.77 7.46 1.13
C PRO A 206 -3.02 6.39 0.05
N LEU A 207 -2.88 6.74 -1.24
CA LEU A 207 -3.18 5.88 -2.37
C LEU A 207 -1.88 5.43 -3.06
N GLY A 208 -1.47 4.19 -2.78
CA GLY A 208 -0.25 3.62 -3.38
C GLY A 208 -0.41 3.14 -4.81
N GLN A 209 -1.62 3.04 -5.33
CA GLN A 209 -1.92 2.60 -6.70
C GLN A 209 -2.13 3.79 -7.64
N SER A 210 -1.50 3.72 -8.81
CA SER A 210 -1.75 4.65 -9.92
C SER A 210 -3.08 4.36 -10.62
N LYS A 211 -3.58 5.31 -11.42
CA LYS A 211 -4.74 5.09 -12.31
C LYS A 211 -4.52 3.90 -13.26
N SER A 212 -3.28 3.71 -13.75
CA SER A 212 -2.93 2.58 -14.61
C SER A 212 -3.03 1.25 -13.87
N GLU A 213 -2.44 1.12 -12.67
CA GLU A 213 -2.53 -0.11 -11.87
C GLU A 213 -3.98 -0.45 -11.52
N ARG A 214 -4.80 0.55 -11.19
CA ARG A 214 -6.23 0.36 -10.94
C ARG A 214 -7.00 -0.06 -12.19
N GLY A 215 -6.66 0.47 -13.36
CA GLY A 215 -7.24 0.06 -14.63
C GLY A 215 -6.94 -1.41 -14.97
N TYR A 216 -5.70 -1.85 -14.79
CA TYR A 216 -5.33 -3.25 -14.96
C TYR A 216 -6.00 -4.17 -13.92
N ALA A 217 -6.13 -3.72 -12.67
CA ALA A 217 -6.83 -4.47 -11.64
C ALA A 217 -8.32 -4.61 -11.95
N LEU A 218 -8.97 -3.55 -12.44
CA LEU A 218 -10.37 -3.56 -12.87
C LEU A 218 -10.58 -4.55 -14.03
N ALA A 219 -9.72 -4.50 -15.05
CA ALA A 219 -9.79 -5.42 -16.19
C ALA A 219 -9.76 -6.89 -15.74
N LYS A 220 -8.94 -7.21 -14.75
CA LYS A 220 -8.82 -8.56 -14.15
C LYS A 220 -9.92 -8.90 -13.14
N GLY A 221 -10.82 -7.97 -12.80
CA GLY A 221 -11.80 -8.16 -11.72
C GLY A 221 -11.18 -8.26 -10.32
N ALA A 222 -9.98 -7.70 -10.15
CA ALA A 222 -9.21 -7.74 -8.91
C ALA A 222 -9.05 -6.36 -8.24
N LEU A 223 -9.79 -5.34 -8.71
CA LEU A 223 -9.87 -4.07 -8.02
C LEU A 223 -10.52 -4.30 -6.65
N ASP A 224 -9.97 -3.72 -5.61
CA ASP A 224 -10.43 -3.89 -4.23
C ASP A 224 -10.39 -5.34 -3.68
N ALA A 225 -9.64 -6.23 -4.35
CA ALA A 225 -9.34 -7.56 -3.84
C ALA A 225 -8.37 -7.50 -2.63
N PRO A 226 -8.38 -8.51 -1.75
CA PRO A 226 -7.48 -8.57 -0.61
C PRO A 226 -6.00 -8.55 -1.03
N VAL A 227 -5.24 -7.62 -0.48
CA VAL A 227 -3.80 -7.51 -0.74
C VAL A 227 -3.03 -8.29 0.31
N ARG A 228 -2.42 -9.40 -0.11
CA ARG A 228 -1.58 -10.22 0.75
C ARG A 228 -0.17 -9.64 0.88
N ALA A 229 0.56 -10.17 1.84
CA ALA A 229 1.93 -9.80 2.10
C ALA A 229 2.86 -10.22 0.96
N ASP A 230 3.64 -9.28 0.46
CA ASP A 230 4.83 -9.59 -0.31
C ASP A 230 6.05 -9.66 0.60
N PRO A 231 7.00 -10.59 0.37
CA PRO A 231 8.24 -10.60 1.10
C PRO A 231 9.06 -9.35 0.77
N ALA A 232 9.43 -8.58 1.78
CA ALA A 232 10.38 -7.49 1.57
C ALA A 232 11.72 -8.08 1.08
N ARG A 233 12.22 -7.56 -0.06
CA ARG A 233 13.48 -8.04 -0.65
C ARG A 233 14.68 -7.48 0.11
N VAL A 234 15.01 -8.08 1.25
CA VAL A 234 16.18 -7.72 2.06
C VAL A 234 17.35 -8.69 1.80
N ARG A 235 18.58 -8.20 1.95
CA ARG A 235 19.79 -8.97 1.71
C ARG A 235 20.69 -8.96 2.95
N ALA A 236 21.46 -10.02 3.17
CA ALA A 236 22.30 -10.23 4.36
C ALA A 236 23.29 -9.08 4.67
N ARG A 237 23.85 -8.46 3.62
CA ARG A 237 24.82 -7.37 3.74
C ARG A 237 24.21 -5.97 3.70
N MET A 238 22.89 -5.87 3.59
CA MET A 238 22.19 -4.58 3.53
C MET A 238 22.37 -3.81 4.85
N PRO A 239 22.51 -2.47 4.81
CA PRO A 239 22.42 -1.64 6.00
C PRO A 239 21.08 -1.84 6.71
N VAL A 240 21.09 -1.82 8.04
CA VAL A 240 19.90 -2.08 8.85
C VAL A 240 18.81 -1.05 8.59
N ALA A 241 19.17 0.23 8.40
CA ALA A 241 18.24 1.30 8.11
C ALA A 241 17.52 1.10 6.76
N ASP A 242 18.24 0.67 5.72
CA ASP A 242 17.66 0.36 4.40
C ASP A 242 16.71 -0.84 4.47
N ALA A 243 17.09 -1.86 5.24
CA ALA A 243 16.23 -3.02 5.48
C ALA A 243 14.97 -2.61 6.24
N ALA A 244 15.10 -1.80 7.27
CA ALA A 244 13.99 -1.27 8.03
C ALA A 244 13.01 -0.49 7.14
N HIS A 245 13.53 0.44 6.31
CA HIS A 245 12.72 1.18 5.36
C HIS A 245 11.93 0.26 4.42
N ARG A 246 12.59 -0.72 3.78
CA ARG A 246 11.95 -1.67 2.85
C ARG A 246 10.86 -2.50 3.52
N VAL A 247 11.17 -3.06 4.70
CA VAL A 247 10.23 -3.91 5.44
C VAL A 247 9.03 -3.12 5.92
N LEU A 248 9.27 -1.97 6.57
CA LEU A 248 8.20 -1.13 7.11
C LEU A 248 7.29 -0.61 6.01
N ARG A 249 7.88 -0.16 4.89
CA ARG A 249 7.12 0.32 3.74
C ARG A 249 6.22 -0.77 3.14
N GLU A 250 6.73 -1.99 2.96
CA GLU A 250 5.95 -3.10 2.39
C GLU A 250 4.79 -3.51 3.31
N MET A 251 5.04 -3.60 4.61
CA MET A 251 4.00 -3.94 5.58
C MET A 251 2.95 -2.83 5.72
N PHE A 252 3.37 -1.57 5.61
CA PHE A 252 2.47 -0.42 5.61
C PHE A 252 1.62 -0.38 4.34
N ARG A 253 2.21 -0.69 3.16
CA ARG A 253 1.50 -0.84 1.90
C ARG A 253 0.40 -1.88 1.98
N GLN A 254 0.70 -3.07 2.54
CA GLN A 254 -0.32 -4.10 2.76
C GLN A 254 -1.49 -3.57 3.61
N PHE A 255 -1.18 -2.86 4.69
CA PHE A 255 -2.19 -2.30 5.58
C PHE A 255 -3.07 -1.27 4.89
N THR A 256 -2.47 -0.24 4.28
CA THR A 256 -3.20 0.85 3.65
C THR A 256 -4.00 0.41 2.42
N ALA A 257 -3.48 -0.52 1.62
CA ALA A 257 -4.20 -1.08 0.48
C ALA A 257 -5.49 -1.81 0.91
N ASN A 258 -5.44 -2.58 2.01
CA ASN A 258 -6.63 -3.25 2.53
C ASN A 258 -7.59 -2.28 3.25
N LEU A 259 -7.11 -1.20 3.86
CA LEU A 259 -8.00 -0.13 4.34
C LEU A 259 -8.72 0.56 3.18
N HIS A 260 -8.03 0.76 2.06
CA HIS A 260 -8.65 1.30 0.86
C HIS A 260 -9.73 0.35 0.32
N ALA A 261 -9.43 -0.94 0.18
CA ALA A 261 -10.39 -1.95 -0.26
C ALA A 261 -11.59 -2.09 0.69
N LEU A 262 -11.39 -1.97 2.02
CA LEU A 262 -12.46 -2.05 3.03
C LEU A 262 -13.58 -1.03 2.81
N ARG A 263 -13.27 0.10 2.17
CA ARG A 263 -14.27 1.15 1.89
C ARG A 263 -15.42 0.64 1.01
N VAL A 264 -15.15 -0.33 0.13
CA VAL A 264 -16.11 -0.82 -0.87
C VAL A 264 -16.30 -2.34 -0.84
N SER A 265 -15.28 -3.11 -0.46
CA SER A 265 -15.32 -4.58 -0.45
C SER A 265 -15.98 -5.14 0.80
N ASP A 266 -16.83 -6.16 0.62
CA ASP A 266 -17.43 -6.93 1.70
C ASP A 266 -16.66 -8.23 2.02
N ASP A 267 -15.58 -8.50 1.28
CA ASP A 267 -14.76 -9.69 1.47
C ASP A 267 -14.12 -9.71 2.88
N PRO A 268 -14.39 -10.73 3.71
CA PRO A 268 -13.79 -10.88 5.05
C PRO A 268 -12.26 -10.95 5.02
N GLU A 269 -11.67 -11.41 3.91
CA GLU A 269 -10.23 -11.50 3.75
C GLU A 269 -9.58 -10.11 3.70
N VAL A 270 -10.27 -9.08 3.19
CA VAL A 270 -9.79 -7.67 3.23
C VAL A 270 -9.57 -7.22 4.67
N VAL A 271 -10.54 -7.49 5.55
CA VAL A 271 -10.46 -7.17 6.99
C VAL A 271 -9.32 -7.94 7.64
N HIS A 272 -9.22 -9.24 7.32
CA HIS A 272 -8.13 -10.08 7.81
C HIS A 272 -6.77 -9.50 7.42
N GLN A 273 -6.57 -9.18 6.16
CA GLN A 273 -5.30 -8.68 5.64
C GLN A 273 -4.97 -7.26 6.14
N ALA A 274 -5.96 -6.41 6.39
CA ALA A 274 -5.75 -5.13 7.07
C ALA A 274 -5.19 -5.33 8.49
N ARG A 275 -5.80 -6.22 9.29
CA ARG A 275 -5.30 -6.56 10.65
C ARG A 275 -3.90 -7.19 10.63
N VAL A 276 -3.67 -8.11 9.70
CA VAL A 276 -2.36 -8.75 9.53
C VAL A 276 -1.31 -7.70 9.17
N GLY A 277 -1.58 -6.84 8.19
CA GLY A 277 -0.67 -5.77 7.75
C GLY A 277 -0.30 -4.83 8.89
N TRP A 278 -1.29 -4.36 9.65
CA TRP A 278 -1.05 -3.50 10.82
C TRP A 278 -0.21 -4.17 11.90
N ARG A 279 -0.53 -5.43 12.25
CA ARG A 279 0.21 -6.19 13.26
C ARG A 279 1.65 -6.46 12.82
N ARG A 280 1.88 -6.78 11.54
CA ARG A 280 3.21 -6.93 10.94
C ARG A 280 4.00 -5.64 11.01
N PHE A 281 3.40 -4.52 10.59
CA PHE A 281 4.01 -3.19 10.63
C PHE A 281 4.44 -2.82 12.06
N ARG A 282 3.55 -2.94 13.04
CA ARG A 282 3.85 -2.66 14.45
C ARG A 282 4.96 -3.57 15.02
N SER A 283 5.00 -4.83 14.60
CA SER A 283 6.04 -5.77 15.03
C SER A 283 7.38 -5.47 14.38
N ALA A 284 7.40 -5.14 13.09
CA ALA A 284 8.59 -4.71 12.38
C ALA A 284 9.13 -3.39 12.95
N TRP A 285 8.27 -2.42 13.26
CA TRP A 285 8.67 -1.20 13.94
C TRP A 285 9.40 -1.50 15.26
N ARG A 286 8.82 -2.36 16.12
CA ARG A 286 9.47 -2.75 17.39
C ARG A 286 10.82 -3.47 17.16
N LEU A 287 10.92 -4.28 16.10
CA LEU A 287 12.15 -4.94 15.72
C LEU A 287 13.25 -3.91 15.40
N PHE A 288 12.95 -2.96 14.49
CA PHE A 288 13.92 -2.01 13.96
C PHE A 288 14.08 -0.72 14.78
N ARG A 289 13.19 -0.44 15.74
CA ARG A 289 13.21 0.78 16.56
C ARG A 289 14.60 1.15 17.08
N PRO A 290 15.43 0.24 17.64
CA PRO A 290 16.75 0.61 18.16
C PRO A 290 17.74 1.10 17.09
N ALA A 291 17.50 0.75 15.82
CA ALA A 291 18.31 1.25 14.70
C ALA A 291 17.75 2.54 14.07
N LEU A 292 16.58 2.99 14.52
CA LEU A 292 15.86 4.15 13.99
C LEU A 292 15.52 5.17 15.10
N GLU A 293 16.21 5.15 16.25
CA GLU A 293 15.88 5.97 17.41
C GLU A 293 15.86 7.47 17.12
N SER A 294 16.71 7.95 16.20
CA SER A 294 16.76 9.35 15.79
C SER A 294 15.59 9.77 14.88
N ALA A 295 14.82 8.82 14.34
CA ALA A 295 13.83 9.10 13.30
C ALA A 295 12.41 9.39 13.83
N GLY A 296 12.17 9.50 15.12
CA GLY A 296 10.91 9.88 15.78
C GLY A 296 9.64 9.35 15.07
N ALA A 297 9.07 8.21 15.50
CA ALA A 297 7.88 7.67 14.86
C ALA A 297 6.64 8.53 15.14
N PRO A 298 5.64 8.56 14.22
CA PRO A 298 4.35 9.17 14.47
C PRO A 298 3.62 8.51 15.64
N ASP A 299 2.73 9.25 16.28
CA ASP A 299 1.75 8.69 17.19
C ASP A 299 0.61 8.03 16.37
N TRP A 300 0.36 6.76 16.64
CA TRP A 300 -0.69 6.00 15.97
C TRP A 300 -1.96 5.83 16.82
N ASP A 301 -2.10 6.59 17.90
CA ASP A 301 -3.24 6.45 18.81
C ASP A 301 -4.57 6.81 18.13
N ALA A 302 -4.56 7.75 17.19
CA ALA A 302 -5.72 8.08 16.38
C ALA A 302 -6.24 6.92 15.49
N LEU A 303 -5.44 5.87 15.27
CA LEU A 303 -5.90 4.66 14.57
C LEU A 303 -6.59 3.65 15.51
N LYS A 304 -6.53 3.81 16.82
CA LYS A 304 -7.09 2.85 17.78
C LYS A 304 -8.60 2.61 17.57
N PRO A 305 -9.46 3.65 17.44
CA PRO A 305 -10.90 3.42 17.23
C PRO A 305 -11.17 2.62 15.95
N LEU A 306 -10.55 2.98 14.84
CA LEU A 306 -10.66 2.25 13.58
C LEU A 306 -10.22 0.79 13.75
N MET A 307 -9.08 0.56 14.38
CA MET A 307 -8.55 -0.79 14.58
C MET A 307 -9.37 -1.63 15.55
N THR A 308 -10.11 -1.02 16.47
CA THR A 308 -11.11 -1.69 17.30
C THR A 308 -12.26 -2.19 16.43
N PHE A 309 -12.87 -1.34 15.61
CA PHE A 309 -13.95 -1.75 14.69
C PHE A 309 -13.52 -2.85 13.72
N VAL A 310 -12.33 -2.71 13.12
CA VAL A 310 -11.72 -3.74 12.24
C VAL A 310 -11.46 -5.03 13.02
N GLY A 311 -11.13 -4.92 14.31
CA GLY A 311 -10.91 -6.04 15.22
C GLY A 311 -12.17 -6.85 15.46
N GLU A 312 -13.20 -6.19 15.93
CA GLU A 312 -14.50 -6.78 16.23
C GLU A 312 -15.15 -7.38 14.98
N LEU A 313 -15.04 -6.69 13.84
CA LEU A 313 -15.50 -7.20 12.56
C LEU A 313 -14.80 -8.52 12.20
N ARG A 314 -13.48 -8.61 12.36
CA ARG A 314 -12.76 -9.87 12.10
C ARG A 314 -13.18 -10.98 13.04
N ASP A 315 -13.43 -10.68 14.31
CA ASP A 315 -13.85 -11.69 15.29
C ASP A 315 -15.23 -12.25 14.93
N LEU A 316 -16.16 -11.42 14.43
CA LEU A 316 -17.45 -11.84 13.87
C LEU A 316 -17.29 -12.67 12.59
N ASP A 317 -16.41 -12.27 11.68
CA ASP A 317 -16.13 -13.03 10.47
C ASP A 317 -15.53 -14.40 10.81
N VAL A 318 -14.59 -14.50 11.78
CA VAL A 318 -14.02 -15.77 12.25
C VAL A 318 -15.08 -16.65 12.90
N ALA A 319 -15.93 -16.07 13.75
CA ALA A 319 -17.02 -16.82 14.37
C ALA A 319 -17.89 -17.50 13.29
N ARG A 320 -18.27 -16.74 12.27
CA ARG A 320 -19.15 -17.19 11.18
C ARG A 320 -18.50 -18.21 10.24
N THR A 321 -17.22 -18.01 9.86
CA THR A 321 -16.59 -18.77 8.78
C THR A 321 -15.67 -19.91 9.27
N GLU A 322 -15.16 -19.81 10.49
CA GLU A 322 -14.15 -20.72 11.02
C GLU A 322 -14.58 -21.43 12.31
N THR A 323 -15.23 -20.71 13.25
CA THR A 323 -15.49 -21.26 14.59
C THR A 323 -16.79 -22.04 14.66
N LEU A 324 -17.90 -21.50 14.16
CA LEU A 324 -19.22 -22.13 14.26
C LEU A 324 -19.41 -23.31 13.28
N PRO A 325 -19.01 -23.23 11.98
CA PRO A 325 -19.30 -24.29 11.01
C PRO A 325 -18.89 -25.70 11.41
N PRO A 326 -17.74 -25.95 12.07
CA PRO A 326 -17.36 -27.29 12.50
C PRO A 326 -18.34 -27.96 13.48
N PHE A 327 -19.14 -27.20 14.22
CA PHE A 327 -20.11 -27.72 15.19
C PHE A 327 -21.49 -28.00 14.58
N THR A 328 -21.71 -27.68 13.29
CA THR A 328 -23.04 -27.78 12.67
C THR A 328 -23.58 -29.20 12.72
N GLU A 329 -22.78 -30.17 12.30
CA GLU A 329 -23.19 -31.57 12.19
C GLU A 329 -23.50 -32.17 13.57
N ASP A 330 -22.59 -31.96 14.54
CA ASP A 330 -22.75 -32.46 15.91
C ASP A 330 -23.98 -31.85 16.62
N TYR A 331 -24.24 -30.56 16.44
CA TYR A 331 -25.35 -29.88 17.08
C TYR A 331 -26.69 -30.24 16.46
N THR A 332 -26.80 -30.29 15.15
CA THR A 332 -28.07 -30.53 14.45
C THR A 332 -28.48 -31.99 14.51
N ALA A 333 -27.56 -32.94 14.42
CA ALA A 333 -27.74 -34.41 14.61
C ALA A 333 -29.10 -34.96 14.16
N GLY A 334 -29.60 -34.52 12.99
CA GLY A 334 -30.87 -34.96 12.42
C GLY A 334 -32.13 -34.39 13.09
N ASN A 335 -32.02 -33.43 14.01
CA ASN A 335 -33.15 -32.79 14.67
C ASN A 335 -33.55 -31.48 13.95
N PRO A 336 -34.74 -31.40 13.30
CA PRO A 336 -35.16 -30.22 12.53
C PRO A 336 -35.25 -28.94 13.37
N ASN A 337 -35.62 -29.01 14.62
CA ASN A 337 -35.72 -27.83 15.49
C ASN A 337 -34.31 -27.28 15.77
N ARG A 338 -33.34 -28.15 16.10
CA ARG A 338 -31.95 -27.72 16.29
C ARG A 338 -31.33 -27.15 15.00
N THR A 339 -31.72 -27.67 13.84
CA THR A 339 -31.28 -27.12 12.56
C THR A 339 -31.78 -25.69 12.39
N LYS A 340 -33.04 -25.42 12.74
CA LYS A 340 -33.59 -24.05 12.67
C LYS A 340 -32.91 -23.11 13.68
N ASP A 341 -32.73 -23.58 14.93
CA ASP A 341 -32.02 -22.79 15.94
C ASP A 341 -30.58 -22.48 15.55
N TRP A 342 -29.90 -23.45 14.92
CA TRP A 342 -28.54 -23.29 14.38
C TRP A 342 -28.47 -22.26 13.26
N GLN A 343 -29.43 -22.27 12.34
CA GLN A 343 -29.52 -21.26 11.26
C GLN A 343 -29.69 -19.85 11.86
N THR A 344 -30.59 -19.71 12.83
CA THR A 344 -30.79 -18.43 13.55
C THR A 344 -29.50 -17.99 14.26
N LEU A 345 -28.77 -18.93 14.87
CA LEU A 345 -27.47 -18.63 15.50
C LEU A 345 -26.42 -18.17 14.50
N LEU A 346 -26.40 -18.70 13.28
CA LEU A 346 -25.47 -18.28 12.22
C LEU A 346 -25.83 -16.92 11.61
N GLU A 347 -27.11 -16.53 11.61
CA GLU A 347 -27.58 -15.25 11.09
C GLU A 347 -27.17 -14.07 12.00
N ALA A 348 -27.15 -14.26 13.31
CA ALA A 348 -26.84 -13.20 14.27
C ALA A 348 -25.43 -12.59 14.05
N PRO A 349 -24.32 -13.38 13.97
CA PRO A 349 -23.01 -12.83 13.67
C PRO A 349 -22.91 -12.25 12.25
N ALA A 350 -23.69 -12.72 11.27
CA ALA A 350 -23.72 -12.15 9.93
C ALA A 350 -24.34 -10.74 9.93
N ALA A 351 -25.46 -10.55 10.63
CA ALA A 351 -26.07 -9.24 10.80
C ALA A 351 -25.17 -8.29 11.58
N ALA A 352 -24.56 -8.76 12.67
CA ALA A 352 -23.61 -8.00 13.47
C ALA A 352 -22.36 -7.59 12.63
N ALA A 353 -21.81 -8.49 11.80
CA ALA A 353 -20.70 -8.20 10.93
C ALA A 353 -21.04 -7.12 9.87
N THR A 354 -22.26 -7.15 9.34
CA THR A 354 -22.74 -6.12 8.41
C THR A 354 -22.78 -4.75 9.08
N LEU A 355 -23.30 -4.66 10.29
CA LEU A 355 -23.35 -3.41 11.07
C LEU A 355 -21.94 -2.93 11.42
N GLN A 356 -21.09 -3.84 11.89
CA GLN A 356 -19.71 -3.52 12.27
C GLN A 356 -18.86 -3.06 11.09
N ARG A 357 -19.11 -3.61 9.89
CA ARG A 357 -18.47 -3.15 8.64
C ARG A 357 -18.84 -1.71 8.30
N LYS A 358 -20.12 -1.34 8.51
CA LYS A 358 -20.55 0.07 8.35
C LYS A 358 -19.84 0.98 9.34
N SER A 359 -19.68 0.56 10.60
CA SER A 359 -18.96 1.32 11.62
C SER A 359 -17.48 1.49 11.25
N ALA A 360 -16.82 0.44 10.76
CA ALA A 360 -15.43 0.52 10.29
C ALA A 360 -15.29 1.46 9.08
N ARG A 361 -16.22 1.42 8.13
CA ARG A 361 -16.26 2.35 6.98
C ARG A 361 -16.50 3.80 7.42
N PHE A 362 -17.43 4.00 8.34
CA PHE A 362 -17.68 5.33 8.91
C PHE A 362 -16.46 5.90 9.62
N ALA A 363 -15.71 5.07 10.35
CA ALA A 363 -14.46 5.49 10.99
C ALA A 363 -13.37 5.91 9.97
N LEU A 364 -13.44 5.43 8.73
CA LEU A 364 -12.55 5.87 7.63
C LEU A 364 -13.00 7.22 7.01
N GLU A 365 -14.20 7.70 7.35
CA GLU A 365 -14.69 9.03 6.95
C GLU A 365 -14.32 10.11 7.97
N ASP A 366 -13.65 9.77 9.09
CA ASP A 366 -13.02 10.73 9.99
C ASP A 366 -11.66 11.16 9.41
N PRO A 367 -11.30 12.45 9.45
CA PRO A 367 -9.98 12.94 9.00
C PRO A 367 -8.79 12.37 9.78
N ALA A 368 -8.93 12.07 11.07
CA ALA A 368 -7.82 11.73 11.95
C ALA A 368 -7.05 10.45 11.54
N PRO A 369 -7.70 9.32 11.18
CA PRO A 369 -6.99 8.16 10.65
C PRO A 369 -6.18 8.48 9.39
N GLY A 370 -6.78 9.19 8.45
CA GLY A 370 -6.11 9.59 7.20
C GLY A 370 -4.90 10.47 7.42
N ALA A 371 -5.01 11.46 8.29
CA ALA A 371 -3.90 12.34 8.67
C ALA A 371 -2.75 11.54 9.30
N THR A 372 -3.05 10.60 10.19
CA THR A 372 -2.06 9.73 10.84
C THR A 372 -1.36 8.79 9.84
N LEU A 373 -2.13 8.20 8.91
CA LEU A 373 -1.56 7.37 7.85
C LEU A 373 -0.64 8.19 6.93
N LEU A 374 -1.04 9.40 6.59
CA LEU A 374 -0.23 10.30 5.79
C LEU A 374 1.06 10.73 6.50
N GLN A 375 1.01 11.05 7.80
CA GLN A 375 2.20 11.28 8.61
C GLN A 375 3.14 10.09 8.58
N THR A 376 2.59 8.87 8.60
CA THR A 376 3.38 7.63 8.52
C THR A 376 4.04 7.47 7.15
N VAL A 377 3.37 7.83 6.04
CA VAL A 377 3.99 7.85 4.70
C VAL A 377 5.22 8.75 4.71
N PHE A 378 5.08 10.00 5.13
CA PHE A 378 6.20 10.93 5.14
C PHE A 378 7.30 10.56 6.14
N TRP A 379 6.95 9.97 7.27
CA TRP A 379 7.94 9.42 8.19
C TRP A 379 8.75 8.30 7.55
N LEU A 380 8.10 7.36 6.87
CA LEU A 380 8.77 6.26 6.15
C LEU A 380 9.73 6.80 5.08
N GLU A 381 9.31 7.81 4.31
CA GLU A 381 10.17 8.39 3.26
C GLU A 381 11.37 9.18 3.81
N ARG A 382 11.28 9.66 5.04
CA ARG A 382 12.38 10.36 5.75
C ARG A 382 13.31 9.43 6.54
N LEU A 383 12.99 8.12 6.63
CA LEU A 383 13.88 7.18 7.31
C LEU A 383 15.28 7.23 6.68
N PRO A 384 16.35 7.17 7.50
CA PRO A 384 17.71 7.16 7.00
C PRO A 384 17.90 6.07 5.95
N ARG A 385 18.47 6.42 4.82
CA ARG A 385 18.87 5.51 3.74
C ARG A 385 20.32 5.80 3.41
N GLN A 386 21.08 4.77 3.16
CA GLN A 386 22.45 4.94 2.68
C GLN A 386 22.37 5.25 1.18
N PRO A 387 23.04 6.33 0.70
CA PRO A 387 23.16 6.58 -0.72
C PRO A 387 23.76 5.36 -1.45
N ALA A 388 23.24 5.08 -2.65
CA ALA A 388 23.66 3.89 -3.42
C ALA A 388 25.16 3.86 -3.70
N ASP A 389 25.79 5.03 -3.80
CA ASP A 389 27.19 5.22 -4.15
C ASP A 389 28.14 5.19 -2.95
N ASN A 390 27.65 5.14 -1.72
CA ASN A 390 28.49 5.11 -0.54
C ASN A 390 28.74 3.66 -0.10
N ALA A 391 30.02 3.34 0.12
CA ALA A 391 30.39 2.07 0.76
C ALA A 391 29.70 1.96 2.14
N PRO A 392 29.27 0.74 2.55
CA PRO A 392 28.69 0.55 3.88
C PRO A 392 29.66 1.06 4.95
N ASP A 393 29.15 1.83 5.91
CA ASP A 393 29.92 2.25 7.08
C ASP A 393 30.40 1.00 7.82
N PRO A 394 31.72 0.76 7.90
CA PRO A 394 32.28 -0.44 8.54
C PRO A 394 31.98 -0.51 10.04
N SER A 395 31.60 0.59 10.69
CA SER A 395 31.20 0.62 12.10
C SER A 395 29.78 0.08 12.33
N THR A 396 28.94 0.04 11.29
CA THR A 396 27.56 -0.42 11.37
C THR A 396 27.46 -1.91 11.02
N PRO A 397 26.98 -2.78 11.93
CA PRO A 397 26.89 -4.21 11.64
C PRO A 397 25.93 -4.47 10.48
N PRO A 398 26.26 -5.40 9.56
CA PRO A 398 25.37 -5.78 8.48
C PRO A 398 24.08 -6.40 9.03
N LEU A 399 23.00 -6.31 8.24
CA LEU A 399 21.67 -6.80 8.63
C LEU A 399 21.70 -8.23 9.19
N ARG A 400 22.50 -9.13 8.59
CA ARG A 400 22.67 -10.53 9.08
C ARG A 400 23.08 -10.57 10.54
N GLN A 401 24.15 -9.85 10.90
CA GLN A 401 24.69 -9.87 12.26
C GLN A 401 23.76 -9.16 13.25
N TRP A 402 23.25 -8.01 12.87
CA TRP A 402 22.28 -7.27 13.68
C TRP A 402 21.00 -8.07 13.90
N GLY A 403 20.44 -8.65 12.83
CA GLY A 403 19.21 -9.45 12.87
C GLY A 403 19.36 -10.70 13.73
N ALA A 404 20.46 -11.42 13.60
CA ALA A 404 20.75 -12.60 14.43
C ALA A 404 20.76 -12.26 15.93
N ARG A 405 21.46 -11.18 16.31
CA ARG A 405 21.49 -10.72 17.71
C ARG A 405 20.11 -10.29 18.21
N ARG A 406 19.33 -9.63 17.36
CA ARG A 406 18.01 -9.11 17.75
C ARG A 406 16.98 -10.24 17.90
N VAL A 407 16.95 -11.17 16.95
CA VAL A 407 16.07 -12.33 16.98
C VAL A 407 16.45 -13.26 18.14
N GLY A 408 17.74 -13.45 18.41
CA GLY A 408 18.22 -14.24 19.56
C GLY A 408 17.72 -13.70 20.89
N ARG A 409 17.78 -12.38 21.10
CA ARG A 409 17.19 -11.76 22.31
C ARG A 409 15.67 -11.96 22.42
N MET A 410 14.94 -11.86 21.31
CA MET A 410 13.50 -12.10 21.32
C MET A 410 13.16 -13.57 21.59
N HIS A 411 14.00 -14.49 21.13
CA HIS A 411 13.86 -15.92 21.44
C HIS A 411 14.07 -16.18 22.94
N GLN A 412 15.12 -15.63 23.54
CA GLN A 412 15.36 -15.73 24.97
C GLN A 412 14.20 -15.16 25.81
N GLN A 413 13.61 -14.02 25.37
CA GLN A 413 12.42 -13.47 26.04
C GLN A 413 11.22 -14.41 25.98
N LEU A 414 11.04 -15.12 24.86
CA LEU A 414 9.98 -16.13 24.73
C LEU A 414 10.29 -17.35 25.62
N GLU A 415 11.53 -17.83 25.68
CA GLU A 415 11.95 -18.93 26.55
C GLU A 415 11.70 -18.60 28.02
N SER A 416 12.14 -17.42 28.48
CA SER A 416 11.84 -16.97 29.85
C SER A 416 10.34 -16.89 30.13
N ALA A 417 9.53 -16.41 29.17
CA ALA A 417 8.10 -16.35 29.34
C ALA A 417 7.44 -17.75 29.42
N LEU A 418 8.04 -18.77 28.79
CA LEU A 418 7.59 -20.16 28.85
C LEU A 418 8.02 -20.82 30.16
N GLU A 419 9.21 -20.49 30.69
CA GLU A 419 9.68 -20.98 31.99
C GLU A 419 8.87 -20.40 33.14
N ASP A 420 8.46 -19.12 33.04
CA ASP A 420 7.63 -18.42 34.03
C ASP A 420 6.15 -18.78 33.91
N ASP A 421 5.76 -19.77 33.09
CA ASP A 421 4.34 -20.08 32.86
C ASP A 421 3.72 -20.76 34.08
N ALA A 422 2.91 -19.99 34.81
CA ALA A 422 2.12 -20.47 35.96
C ALA A 422 0.77 -21.08 35.54
N GLY A 423 0.52 -21.34 34.24
CA GLY A 423 -0.75 -21.84 33.72
C GLY A 423 -1.90 -20.80 33.75
N SER A 424 -1.63 -19.56 34.11
CA SER A 424 -2.64 -18.51 34.15
C SER A 424 -2.99 -17.97 32.76
N VAL A 425 -4.21 -17.44 32.58
CA VAL A 425 -4.62 -16.79 31.33
C VAL A 425 -3.70 -15.63 30.98
N ALA A 426 -3.17 -14.91 31.97
CA ALA A 426 -2.25 -13.80 31.78
C ALA A 426 -0.89 -14.27 31.27
N SER A 427 -0.32 -15.36 31.80
CA SER A 427 0.94 -15.93 31.33
C SER A 427 0.81 -16.47 29.91
N GLN A 428 -0.26 -17.20 29.60
CA GLN A 428 -0.55 -17.69 28.25
C GLN A 428 -0.69 -16.53 27.24
N HIS A 429 -1.33 -15.44 27.63
CA HIS A 429 -1.45 -14.25 26.81
C HIS A 429 -0.08 -13.61 26.53
N ARG A 430 0.80 -13.50 27.54
CA ARG A 430 2.17 -12.99 27.41
C ARG A 430 3.00 -13.85 26.44
N ILE A 431 2.96 -15.19 26.63
CA ILE A 431 3.64 -16.14 25.73
C ILE A 431 3.17 -15.97 24.28
N ARG A 432 1.87 -15.86 24.05
CA ARG A 432 1.30 -15.65 22.71
C ARG A 432 1.79 -14.34 22.09
N ILE A 433 1.93 -13.27 22.86
CA ILE A 433 2.46 -11.99 22.39
C ILE A 433 3.91 -12.15 21.96
N GLU A 434 4.78 -12.73 22.81
CA GLU A 434 6.21 -12.89 22.49
C GLU A 434 6.44 -13.84 21.32
N ALA A 435 5.70 -14.95 21.23
CA ALA A 435 5.73 -15.86 20.10
C ALA A 435 5.36 -15.17 18.77
N ASN A 436 4.29 -14.33 18.79
CA ASN A 436 3.91 -13.56 17.62
C ASN A 436 4.96 -12.49 17.24
N ARG A 437 5.57 -11.82 18.22
CA ARG A 437 6.65 -10.86 17.98
C ARG A 437 7.86 -11.54 17.31
N LEU A 438 8.28 -12.67 17.82
CA LEU A 438 9.38 -13.45 17.26
C LEU A 438 9.05 -13.92 15.83
N ARG A 439 7.85 -14.45 15.59
CA ARG A 439 7.40 -14.89 14.28
C ARG A 439 7.45 -13.76 13.25
N TYR A 440 6.95 -12.58 13.57
CA TYR A 440 6.99 -11.43 12.65
C TYR A 440 8.39 -10.86 12.46
N ALA A 441 9.27 -10.96 13.47
CA ALA A 441 10.68 -10.58 13.31
C ALA A 441 11.40 -11.52 12.34
N ILE A 442 11.16 -12.83 12.44
CA ILE A 442 11.70 -13.83 11.49
C ILE A 442 11.15 -13.58 10.08
N GLU A 443 9.86 -13.31 9.96
CA GLU A 443 9.23 -12.99 8.68
C GLU A 443 9.83 -11.74 8.03
N ALA A 444 10.04 -10.69 8.81
CA ALA A 444 10.62 -9.42 8.35
C ALA A 444 12.06 -9.59 7.82
N LEU A 445 12.79 -10.57 8.32
CA LEU A 445 14.17 -10.92 7.95
C LEU A 445 14.26 -12.13 7.00
N ARG A 446 13.15 -12.55 6.40
CA ARG A 446 13.05 -13.74 5.54
C ARG A 446 13.91 -13.56 4.30
N GLY A 447 14.80 -13.21 4.01
CA GLY A 447 15.75 -13.11 2.87
C GLY A 447 17.19 -13.10 3.37
N VAL A 448 17.34 -13.11 4.69
CA VAL A 448 18.63 -13.11 5.35
C VAL A 448 18.89 -14.53 5.84
N PRO A 449 19.83 -15.28 5.23
CA PRO A 449 20.16 -16.61 5.73
C PRO A 449 20.61 -16.52 7.18
N PRO A 450 20.21 -17.48 8.04
CA PRO A 450 20.69 -17.56 9.40
C PRO A 450 22.22 -17.63 9.36
N GLY A 451 22.90 -16.80 10.16
CA GLY A 451 24.35 -16.87 10.31
C GLY A 451 24.76 -18.09 11.11
N ASP A 452 26.07 -18.26 11.28
CA ASP A 452 26.67 -19.31 12.11
C ASP A 452 26.30 -19.25 13.61
N VAL A 453 25.54 -18.26 14.02
CA VAL A 453 24.75 -18.29 15.24
C VAL A 453 23.65 -19.29 14.98
N GLY A 454 23.99 -20.57 15.15
CA GLY A 454 23.21 -21.76 14.84
C GLY A 454 21.90 -21.88 15.59
N LEU A 455 21.12 -20.87 15.56
CA LEU A 455 19.71 -20.86 15.90
C LEU A 455 19.00 -21.62 14.81
N GLN A 456 18.97 -22.77 14.99
CA GLN A 456 18.00 -23.83 15.08
C GLN A 456 16.56 -23.38 14.71
N TYR A 457 16.42 -22.49 13.67
CA TYR A 457 15.13 -22.27 13.00
C TYR A 457 14.51 -23.60 12.51
N PRO A 458 15.29 -24.62 12.09
CA PRO A 458 14.77 -25.96 11.83
C PRO A 458 14.31 -26.73 13.07
N ALA A 459 14.82 -26.43 14.27
CA ALA A 459 14.46 -27.20 15.47
C ALA A 459 13.04 -26.88 15.98
N LEU A 460 12.57 -25.65 15.82
CA LEU A 460 11.16 -25.33 16.09
C LEU A 460 10.22 -26.09 15.15
N ASN A 461 10.60 -26.26 13.90
CA ASN A 461 9.82 -27.06 12.95
C ASN A 461 10.00 -28.60 13.12
N ARG A 462 11.18 -29.09 13.54
CA ARG A 462 11.41 -30.53 13.72
C ARG A 462 10.85 -31.10 15.03
N LYS A 463 10.81 -30.32 16.11
CA LYS A 463 10.09 -30.76 17.34
C LYS A 463 8.59 -30.89 17.13
N ARG A 464 8.01 -30.17 16.15
CA ARG A 464 6.60 -30.30 15.76
C ARG A 464 6.25 -31.66 15.10
N GLN A 465 7.19 -32.30 14.40
CA GLN A 465 6.92 -33.57 13.69
C GLN A 465 7.06 -34.81 14.56
N LYS A 466 7.59 -34.74 15.77
CA LYS A 466 7.90 -35.91 16.59
C LYS A 466 7.12 -36.03 17.91
N SER A 467 6.13 -35.18 18.17
CA SER A 467 5.33 -35.33 19.42
C SER A 467 3.83 -35.32 19.11
N PRO A 468 3.16 -36.49 19.12
CA PRO A 468 1.71 -36.56 18.88
C PRO A 468 0.85 -36.10 20.06
N ALA A 469 1.43 -35.63 21.15
CA ALA A 469 0.71 -35.44 22.42
C ALA A 469 0.66 -33.99 22.93
N ASN A 470 0.87 -32.97 22.09
CA ASN A 470 0.75 -31.59 22.59
C ASN A 470 -0.01 -30.68 21.61
N THR A 471 -1.34 -30.84 21.63
CA THR A 471 -2.32 -30.03 20.87
C THR A 471 -2.35 -28.55 21.31
N GLY A 472 -1.72 -28.18 22.42
CA GLY A 472 -1.75 -26.82 22.97
C GLY A 472 -0.92 -25.76 22.21
N LEU A 473 0.31 -26.11 21.81
CA LEU A 473 1.23 -25.10 21.21
C LEU A 473 0.95 -24.83 19.72
N ALA A 474 0.42 -25.80 18.97
CA ALA A 474 0.10 -25.65 17.55
C ALA A 474 -1.10 -24.70 17.34
N GLY A 475 -2.07 -24.72 18.24
CA GLY A 475 -3.20 -23.78 18.26
C GLY A 475 -2.79 -22.36 18.64
N LEU A 476 -1.83 -22.20 19.54
CA LEU A 476 -1.33 -20.89 20.00
C LEU A 476 -0.55 -20.12 18.93
N LEU A 477 0.14 -20.80 18.02
CA LEU A 477 0.96 -20.14 17.01
C LEU A 477 0.21 -19.83 15.70
N GLY A 478 -1.01 -20.35 15.49
CA GLY A 478 -1.87 -20.03 14.34
C GLY A 478 -1.20 -20.25 12.97
N VAL A 479 -0.24 -21.19 12.88
CA VAL A 479 0.51 -21.46 11.64
C VAL A 479 -0.04 -22.71 10.99
N ARG A 480 -1.00 -22.56 10.06
CA ARG A 480 -1.17 -23.52 8.97
C ARG A 480 -0.11 -23.21 7.92
N ILE A 481 0.86 -24.07 7.78
CA ILE A 481 1.70 -24.15 6.57
C ILE A 481 0.93 -25.12 5.68
N GLY A 482 0.24 -24.60 4.68
CA GLY A 482 -0.22 -25.38 3.54
C GLY A 482 0.95 -25.73 2.62
N PRO A 483 0.82 -26.74 1.73
CA PRO A 483 1.88 -27.28 0.91
C PRO A 483 2.52 -26.30 -0.03
#